data_510c290afda1fd745cf45884a8fa1d9f
#
_entry.id   510c290afda1fd745cf45884a8fa1d9f
#
_cell.length_a   1.000
_cell.length_b   1.000
_cell.length_c   1.000
_cell.angle_alpha   90.00
_cell.angle_beta   90.00
_cell.angle_gamma   90.00
#
_symmetry.space_group_name_H-M   'P 1'
#
loop_
_entity.id
_entity.type
_entity.pdbx_description
1 polymer ?
#
loop_
_entity_poly.entity_id
_entity_poly.type
_entity_poly.pdbx_seq_one_letter_code
_entity_poly.pdbx_strand_id
1 'polypeptide(L)'
;MKYYKSIIIWLTVLIASILLSLLWSIGDINNALTQTILFQVRIPRTLQALLAGIGLTLAGHMFQTLLNNPLADSFTLGLASGATFGSGLAVVVGMSFIWLPIFSVAFSIITLILVLALTIAMSRGYPIRTLILSGIMIGALFNAFLYILIIFNQNKMNNIVNYMFGGFSSAEYNEVVYIGTVLLIGVIILLSMISKIKLLQLGDLRAKSLGLNVQSMTYSVLLIASILTAVIVAFVGVIGFIGMVIPQLVRRHSGHYDLGQQMILNMIIGGTIMVLSDWLGSVVLEPFQVPASIILALLGIPVLFYIMITQPRMYE
;
A
#
# COMPACT_ATOMS: atom_id res chain seq x y z
N MET A 1 -4.73 -28.27 -7.69
CA MET A 1 -6.13 -27.93 -8.06
C MET A 1 -6.72 -26.80 -7.21
N LYS A 2 -6.63 -26.76 -5.89
CA LYS A 2 -7.22 -25.71 -5.03
C LYS A 2 -6.70 -24.31 -5.35
N TYR A 3 -5.38 -24.14 -5.58
CA TYR A 3 -4.76 -22.85 -5.89
C TYR A 3 -5.32 -22.22 -7.18
N TYR A 4 -5.33 -22.95 -8.29
CA TYR A 4 -5.87 -22.44 -9.56
C TYR A 4 -7.34 -22.09 -9.49
N LYS A 5 -8.12 -22.87 -8.71
CA LYS A 5 -9.52 -22.55 -8.43
C LYS A 5 -9.66 -21.20 -7.71
N SER A 6 -8.82 -20.96 -6.69
CA SER A 6 -8.81 -19.69 -5.96
C SER A 6 -8.44 -18.51 -6.87
N ILE A 7 -7.42 -18.67 -7.73
CA ILE A 7 -7.05 -17.62 -8.71
C ILE A 7 -8.22 -17.32 -9.66
N ILE A 8 -8.85 -18.35 -10.24
CA ILE A 8 -9.94 -18.16 -11.18
C ILE A 8 -11.10 -17.40 -10.50
N ILE A 9 -11.47 -17.80 -9.29
CA ILE A 9 -12.53 -17.11 -8.53
C ILE A 9 -12.19 -15.63 -8.32
N TRP A 10 -10.98 -15.34 -7.83
CA TRP A 10 -10.60 -13.96 -7.55
C TRP A 10 -10.38 -13.12 -8.81
N LEU A 11 -9.94 -13.72 -9.93
CA LEU A 11 -9.88 -13.03 -11.22
C LEU A 11 -11.29 -12.72 -11.76
N THR A 12 -12.24 -13.63 -11.61
CA THR A 12 -13.64 -13.35 -12.00
C THR A 12 -14.25 -12.24 -11.14
N VAL A 13 -13.97 -12.23 -9.82
CA VAL A 13 -14.43 -11.15 -8.93
C VAL A 13 -13.74 -9.83 -9.29
N LEU A 14 -12.45 -9.84 -9.63
CA LEU A 14 -11.73 -8.65 -10.08
C LEU A 14 -12.34 -8.07 -11.36
N ILE A 15 -12.56 -8.90 -12.37
CA ILE A 15 -13.20 -8.46 -13.63
C ILE A 15 -14.59 -7.90 -13.35
N ALA A 16 -15.38 -8.58 -12.53
CA ALA A 16 -16.71 -8.10 -12.14
C ALA A 16 -16.64 -6.75 -11.40
N SER A 17 -15.67 -6.56 -10.49
CA SER A 17 -15.48 -5.30 -9.76
C SER A 17 -15.07 -4.15 -10.67
N ILE A 18 -14.21 -4.41 -11.67
CA ILE A 18 -13.84 -3.42 -12.69
C ILE A 18 -15.04 -3.03 -13.53
N LEU A 19 -15.79 -4.02 -14.05
CA LEU A 19 -17.00 -3.75 -14.83
C LEU A 19 -18.04 -2.98 -14.02
N LEU A 20 -18.22 -3.33 -12.75
CA LEU A 20 -19.11 -2.62 -11.83
C LEU A 20 -18.67 -1.16 -11.67
N SER A 21 -17.39 -0.91 -11.42
CA SER A 21 -16.84 0.44 -11.26
C SER A 21 -16.98 1.30 -12.53
N LEU A 22 -16.81 0.70 -13.70
CA LEU A 22 -16.88 1.41 -14.99
C LEU A 22 -18.32 1.66 -15.44
N LEU A 23 -19.23 0.70 -15.26
CA LEU A 23 -20.57 0.71 -15.87
C LEU A 23 -21.69 1.15 -14.92
N TRP A 24 -21.43 1.24 -13.61
CA TRP A 24 -22.46 1.64 -12.65
C TRP A 24 -23.00 3.04 -12.97
N SER A 25 -24.32 3.15 -13.19
CA SER A 25 -25.00 4.44 -13.44
C SER A 25 -24.36 5.28 -14.56
N ILE A 26 -23.86 4.63 -15.63
CA ILE A 26 -23.11 5.34 -16.68
C ILE A 26 -23.99 6.14 -17.64
N GLY A 27 -25.30 5.81 -17.74
CA GLY A 27 -26.21 6.41 -18.70
C GLY A 27 -26.07 5.81 -20.11
N ASP A 28 -26.48 6.56 -21.13
CA ASP A 28 -26.40 6.12 -22.53
C ASP A 28 -24.95 6.23 -23.06
N ILE A 29 -24.38 5.09 -23.42
CA ILE A 29 -22.99 4.97 -23.91
C ILE A 29 -22.79 5.68 -25.25
N ASN A 30 -23.85 5.88 -26.05
CA ASN A 30 -23.76 6.59 -27.32
C ASN A 30 -23.62 8.10 -27.16
N ASN A 31 -23.84 8.64 -25.97
CA ASN A 31 -23.69 10.07 -25.71
C ASN A 31 -22.19 10.43 -25.57
N ALA A 32 -21.73 11.45 -26.29
CA ALA A 32 -20.35 11.94 -26.26
C ALA A 32 -19.89 12.31 -24.85
N LEU A 33 -20.75 12.88 -24.02
CA LEU A 33 -20.45 13.23 -22.64
C LEU A 33 -20.20 11.97 -21.78
N THR A 34 -21.01 10.94 -21.95
CA THR A 34 -20.85 9.65 -21.26
C THR A 34 -19.54 8.97 -21.66
N GLN A 35 -19.18 9.01 -22.93
CA GLN A 35 -17.90 8.50 -23.42
C GLN A 35 -16.70 9.28 -22.80
N THR A 36 -16.80 10.60 -22.75
CA THR A 36 -15.76 11.44 -22.13
C THR A 36 -15.60 11.08 -20.65
N ILE A 37 -16.68 10.94 -19.89
CA ILE A 37 -16.63 10.53 -18.47
C ILE A 37 -16.01 9.14 -18.34
N LEU A 38 -16.37 8.19 -19.19
CA LEU A 38 -15.85 6.83 -19.13
C LEU A 38 -14.34 6.82 -19.38
N PHE A 39 -13.89 7.43 -20.47
CA PHE A 39 -12.50 7.38 -20.89
C PHE A 39 -11.59 8.33 -20.08
N GLN A 40 -12.06 9.53 -19.75
CA GLN A 40 -11.21 10.55 -19.11
C GLN A 40 -11.24 10.51 -17.57
N VAL A 41 -12.29 9.92 -16.98
CA VAL A 41 -12.46 9.92 -15.52
C VAL A 41 -12.48 8.50 -14.96
N ARG A 42 -13.40 7.64 -15.43
CA ARG A 42 -13.61 6.33 -14.79
C ARG A 42 -12.49 5.34 -15.04
N ILE A 43 -11.97 5.26 -16.27
CA ILE A 43 -10.89 4.31 -16.60
C ILE A 43 -9.61 4.64 -15.84
N PRO A 44 -9.04 5.86 -15.89
CA PRO A 44 -7.82 6.16 -15.14
C PRO A 44 -8.01 5.97 -13.63
N ARG A 45 -9.17 6.36 -13.08
CA ARG A 45 -9.52 6.16 -11.68
C ARG A 45 -9.51 4.67 -11.29
N THR A 46 -10.20 3.82 -12.04
CA THR A 46 -10.28 2.38 -11.77
C THR A 46 -8.91 1.71 -11.92
N LEU A 47 -8.13 2.09 -12.92
CA LEU A 47 -6.76 1.59 -13.10
C LEU A 47 -5.84 2.03 -11.96
N GLN A 48 -5.91 3.28 -11.54
CA GLN A 48 -5.12 3.80 -10.43
C GLN A 48 -5.48 3.06 -9.12
N ALA A 49 -6.78 2.85 -8.85
CA ALA A 49 -7.24 2.08 -7.71
C ALA A 49 -6.72 0.64 -7.75
N LEU A 50 -6.81 -0.02 -8.91
CA LEU A 50 -6.29 -1.36 -9.11
C LEU A 50 -4.79 -1.46 -8.81
N LEU A 51 -3.98 -0.58 -9.40
CA LEU A 51 -2.53 -0.57 -9.23
C LEU A 51 -2.12 -0.24 -7.79
N ALA A 52 -2.81 0.71 -7.16
CA ALA A 52 -2.58 1.06 -5.75
C ALA A 52 -2.89 -0.13 -4.83
N GLY A 53 -4.00 -0.83 -5.06
CA GLY A 53 -4.37 -2.02 -4.30
C GLY A 53 -3.34 -3.13 -4.44
N ILE A 54 -2.89 -3.42 -5.66
CA ILE A 54 -1.84 -4.41 -5.95
C ILE A 54 -0.55 -4.04 -5.21
N GLY A 55 -0.08 -2.80 -5.37
CA GLY A 55 1.22 -2.38 -4.85
C GLY A 55 1.28 -2.28 -3.33
N LEU A 56 0.26 -1.67 -2.69
CA LEU A 56 0.20 -1.56 -1.22
C LEU A 56 0.06 -2.92 -0.55
N THR A 57 -0.72 -3.84 -1.14
CA THR A 57 -0.88 -5.19 -0.60
C THR A 57 0.40 -6.01 -0.76
N LEU A 58 1.09 -5.87 -1.89
CA LEU A 58 2.38 -6.52 -2.11
C LEU A 58 3.44 -6.00 -1.14
N ALA A 59 3.55 -4.68 -0.97
CA ALA A 59 4.47 -4.06 -0.01
C ALA A 59 4.16 -4.53 1.42
N GLY A 60 2.90 -4.51 1.82
CA GLY A 60 2.46 -5.01 3.13
C GLY A 60 2.81 -6.48 3.34
N HIS A 61 2.60 -7.33 2.34
CA HIS A 61 2.98 -8.74 2.41
C HIS A 61 4.50 -8.92 2.60
N MET A 62 5.32 -8.10 1.93
CA MET A 62 6.77 -8.12 2.12
C MET A 62 7.17 -7.65 3.52
N PHE A 63 6.60 -6.55 4.03
CA PHE A 63 6.86 -6.09 5.40
C PHE A 63 6.51 -7.15 6.44
N GLN A 64 5.32 -7.78 6.33
CA GLN A 64 4.90 -8.84 7.24
C GLN A 64 5.80 -10.07 7.18
N THR A 65 6.24 -10.43 5.98
CA THR A 65 7.13 -11.59 5.77
C THR A 65 8.51 -11.36 6.37
N LEU A 66 9.10 -10.17 6.14
CA LEU A 66 10.43 -9.83 6.63
C LEU A 66 10.47 -9.66 8.14
N LEU A 67 9.45 -8.99 8.68
CA LEU A 67 9.39 -8.67 10.10
C LEU A 67 8.75 -9.78 10.93
N ASN A 68 8.32 -10.87 10.28
CA ASN A 68 7.55 -11.94 10.91
C ASN A 68 6.46 -11.41 11.85
N ASN A 69 5.81 -10.32 11.43
CA ASN A 69 4.81 -9.62 12.20
C ASN A 69 3.59 -9.31 11.31
N PRO A 70 2.42 -9.85 11.61
CA PRO A 70 1.22 -9.64 10.81
C PRO A 70 0.69 -8.19 10.84
N LEU A 71 1.11 -7.39 11.81
CA LEU A 71 0.74 -5.98 11.94
C LEU A 71 1.70 -5.04 11.21
N ALA A 72 2.75 -5.57 10.58
CA ALA A 72 3.71 -4.75 9.86
C ALA A 72 3.13 -4.26 8.53
N ASP A 73 3.20 -2.96 8.33
CA ASP A 73 2.86 -2.29 7.07
C ASP A 73 3.63 -0.97 6.93
N SER A 74 3.38 -0.22 5.87
CA SER A 74 4.05 1.06 5.62
C SER A 74 3.70 2.15 6.64
N PHE A 75 2.56 2.04 7.32
CA PHE A 75 2.16 2.98 8.37
C PHE A 75 2.89 2.69 9.67
N THR A 76 2.91 1.45 10.11
CA THR A 76 3.60 1.03 11.33
C THR A 76 5.10 1.27 11.27
N LEU A 77 5.68 1.30 10.06
CA LEU A 77 7.08 1.66 9.82
C LEU A 77 7.29 3.17 9.59
N GLY A 78 6.22 3.98 9.65
CA GLY A 78 6.28 5.43 9.44
C GLY A 78 6.56 5.87 8.00
N LEU A 79 6.71 4.94 7.06
CA LEU A 79 7.11 5.22 5.68
C LEU A 79 6.07 6.05 4.92
N ALA A 80 4.79 5.75 5.13
CA ALA A 80 3.70 6.50 4.54
C ALA A 80 3.67 7.95 5.05
N SER A 81 3.94 8.19 6.33
CA SER A 81 4.01 9.54 6.91
C SER A 81 5.15 10.36 6.31
N GLY A 82 6.34 9.76 6.16
CA GLY A 82 7.46 10.40 5.49
C GLY A 82 7.17 10.71 4.02
N ALA A 83 6.60 9.76 3.30
CA ALA A 83 6.17 9.93 1.91
C ALA A 83 5.17 11.09 1.76
N THR A 84 4.17 11.15 2.63
CA THR A 84 3.15 12.20 2.63
C THR A 84 3.75 13.57 2.95
N PHE A 85 4.65 13.65 3.93
CA PHE A 85 5.36 14.89 4.22
C PHE A 85 6.19 15.36 3.02
N GLY A 86 6.93 14.45 2.37
CA GLY A 86 7.71 14.77 1.16
C GLY A 86 6.86 15.31 0.03
N SER A 87 5.74 14.66 -0.29
CA SER A 87 4.80 15.13 -1.30
C SER A 87 4.17 16.46 -0.90
N GLY A 88 3.74 16.61 0.36
CA GLY A 88 3.20 17.87 0.88
C GLY A 88 4.19 19.02 0.78
N LEU A 89 5.47 18.78 1.03
CA LEU A 89 6.53 19.76 0.87
C LEU A 89 6.68 20.18 -0.61
N ALA A 90 6.69 19.23 -1.54
CA ALA A 90 6.74 19.51 -2.97
C ALA A 90 5.56 20.38 -3.44
N VAL A 91 4.34 20.09 -2.95
CA VAL A 91 3.13 20.89 -3.23
C VAL A 91 3.27 22.31 -2.66
N VAL A 92 3.78 22.47 -1.45
CA VAL A 92 3.94 23.78 -0.81
C VAL A 92 4.98 24.63 -1.54
N VAL A 93 6.09 24.03 -1.94
CA VAL A 93 7.13 24.74 -2.72
C VAL A 93 6.65 25.08 -4.14
N GLY A 94 5.54 24.47 -4.61
CA GLY A 94 4.98 24.71 -5.94
C GLY A 94 5.72 23.98 -7.05
N MET A 95 6.28 22.82 -6.72
CA MET A 95 7.00 22.01 -7.69
C MET A 95 6.05 21.36 -8.70
N SER A 96 6.56 21.05 -9.89
CA SER A 96 5.79 20.39 -10.94
C SER A 96 5.51 18.91 -10.56
N PHE A 97 4.51 18.33 -11.21
CA PHE A 97 4.03 16.97 -11.03
C PHE A 97 5.14 15.90 -10.91
N ILE A 98 6.20 16.03 -11.71
CA ILE A 98 7.31 15.07 -11.74
C ILE A 98 8.10 15.00 -10.42
N TRP A 99 8.08 16.07 -9.60
CA TRP A 99 8.80 16.15 -8.34
C TRP A 99 8.06 15.52 -7.17
N LEU A 100 6.74 15.36 -7.26
CA LEU A 100 5.94 14.74 -6.18
C LEU A 100 6.44 13.33 -5.82
N PRO A 101 6.55 12.38 -6.77
CA PRO A 101 7.05 11.04 -6.45
C PRO A 101 8.51 11.05 -6.01
N ILE A 102 9.34 11.96 -6.54
CA ILE A 102 10.74 12.07 -6.16
C ILE A 102 10.87 12.47 -4.68
N PHE A 103 10.16 13.51 -4.25
CA PHE A 103 10.14 13.94 -2.85
C PHE A 103 9.51 12.89 -1.94
N SER A 104 8.41 12.28 -2.36
CA SER A 104 7.76 11.19 -1.64
C SER A 104 8.71 10.03 -1.38
N VAL A 105 9.39 9.55 -2.41
CA VAL A 105 10.38 8.46 -2.31
C VAL A 105 11.56 8.87 -1.46
N ALA A 106 12.11 10.08 -1.67
CA ALA A 106 13.25 10.57 -0.90
C ALA A 106 12.94 10.62 0.60
N PHE A 107 11.80 11.18 1.00
CA PHE A 107 11.41 11.26 2.41
C PHE A 107 10.98 9.90 2.98
N SER A 108 10.41 9.01 2.19
CA SER A 108 10.16 7.63 2.62
C SER A 108 11.48 6.88 2.91
N ILE A 109 12.50 7.06 2.06
CA ILE A 109 13.83 6.47 2.28
C ILE A 109 14.51 7.11 3.50
N ILE A 110 14.44 8.43 3.67
CA ILE A 110 14.93 9.11 4.87
C ILE A 110 14.26 8.52 6.12
N THR A 111 12.94 8.34 6.08
CA THR A 111 12.20 7.70 7.17
C THR A 111 12.72 6.29 7.45
N LEU A 112 12.91 5.48 6.43
CA LEU A 112 13.46 4.12 6.58
C LEU A 112 14.83 4.15 7.25
N ILE A 113 15.73 5.03 6.79
CA ILE A 113 17.08 5.18 7.36
C ILE A 113 17.00 5.60 8.83
N LEU A 114 16.16 6.58 9.17
CA LEU A 114 15.98 7.04 10.56
C LEU A 114 15.42 5.94 11.45
N VAL A 115 14.43 5.18 10.98
CA VAL A 115 13.82 4.05 11.71
C VAL A 115 14.86 2.96 11.95
N LEU A 116 15.65 2.61 10.94
CA LEU A 116 16.72 1.62 11.07
C LEU A 116 17.82 2.10 12.00
N ALA A 117 18.25 3.36 11.90
CA ALA A 117 19.26 3.94 12.77
C ALA A 117 18.83 3.95 14.25
N LEU A 118 17.58 4.37 14.53
CA LEU A 118 17.01 4.32 15.88
C LEU A 118 16.89 2.88 16.39
N THR A 119 16.44 1.97 15.52
CA THR A 119 16.34 0.55 15.88
C THR A 119 17.68 -0.01 16.29
N ILE A 120 18.75 0.26 15.54
CA ILE A 120 20.11 -0.18 15.86
C ILE A 120 20.61 0.45 17.17
N ALA A 121 20.37 1.75 17.36
CA ALA A 121 20.79 2.47 18.57
C ALA A 121 20.07 1.99 19.84
N MET A 122 18.81 1.57 19.73
CA MET A 122 17.98 1.16 20.87
C MET A 122 17.94 -0.35 21.09
N SER A 123 18.43 -1.18 20.16
CA SER A 123 18.25 -2.62 20.20
C SER A 123 19.13 -3.28 21.27
N ARG A 124 18.48 -3.75 22.34
CA ARG A 124 19.04 -4.67 23.35
C ARG A 124 18.21 -5.97 23.40
N GLY A 125 18.07 -6.66 22.25
CA GLY A 125 17.55 -8.03 22.29
C GLY A 125 16.27 -8.35 21.49
N TYR A 126 15.43 -7.38 21.05
CA TYR A 126 14.24 -7.65 20.22
C TYR A 126 14.11 -6.62 19.09
N PRO A 127 14.84 -6.79 17.98
CA PRO A 127 14.91 -5.80 16.92
C PRO A 127 13.55 -5.46 16.28
N ILE A 128 12.62 -6.42 16.18
CA ILE A 128 11.31 -6.22 15.53
C ILE A 128 10.42 -5.25 16.33
N ARG A 129 10.33 -5.43 17.65
CA ARG A 129 9.54 -4.53 18.51
C ARG A 129 10.09 -3.10 18.47
N THR A 130 11.41 -2.97 18.55
CA THR A 130 12.10 -1.67 18.48
C THR A 130 11.89 -1.02 17.11
N LEU A 131 11.91 -1.79 16.02
CA LEU A 131 11.69 -1.28 14.67
C LEU A 131 10.28 -0.71 14.50
N ILE A 132 9.26 -1.39 14.99
CA ILE A 132 7.87 -0.89 14.95
C ILE A 132 7.73 0.36 15.82
N LEU A 133 8.28 0.35 17.03
CA LEU A 133 8.24 1.50 17.92
C LEU A 133 8.94 2.73 17.30
N SER A 134 10.13 2.53 16.74
CA SER A 134 10.86 3.58 16.01
C SER A 134 10.05 4.09 14.82
N GLY A 135 9.37 3.20 14.09
CA GLY A 135 8.49 3.56 12.97
C GLY A 135 7.34 4.45 13.40
N ILE A 136 6.66 4.09 14.48
CA ILE A 136 5.55 4.89 15.03
C ILE A 136 6.06 6.27 15.49
N MET A 137 7.21 6.34 16.18
CA MET A 137 7.78 7.59 16.66
C MET A 137 8.18 8.51 15.50
N ILE A 138 8.90 8.00 14.51
CA ILE A 138 9.31 8.77 13.33
C ILE A 138 8.10 9.17 12.48
N GLY A 139 7.12 8.27 12.33
CA GLY A 139 5.86 8.58 11.66
C GLY A 139 5.11 9.72 12.34
N ALA A 140 5.01 9.71 13.66
CA ALA A 140 4.41 10.80 14.43
C ALA A 140 5.17 12.13 14.24
N LEU A 141 6.51 12.09 14.18
CA LEU A 141 7.34 13.27 13.93
C LEU A 141 7.06 13.87 12.54
N PHE A 142 7.02 13.05 11.49
CA PHE A 142 6.71 13.53 10.13
C PHE A 142 5.27 14.05 10.02
N ASN A 143 4.32 13.43 10.71
CA ASN A 143 2.95 13.97 10.79
C ASN A 143 2.92 15.34 11.48
N ALA A 144 3.68 15.52 12.57
CA ALA A 144 3.81 16.83 13.23
C ALA A 144 4.39 17.88 12.28
N PHE A 145 5.45 17.55 11.53
CA PHE A 145 6.01 18.45 10.51
C PHE A 145 5.00 18.76 9.41
N LEU A 146 4.20 17.80 8.98
CA LEU A 146 3.15 18.00 7.99
C LEU A 146 2.07 18.97 8.51
N TYR A 147 1.64 18.83 9.78
CA TYR A 147 0.70 19.78 10.40
C TYR A 147 1.28 21.20 10.47
N ILE A 148 2.54 21.35 10.84
CA ILE A 148 3.22 22.65 10.84
C ILE A 148 3.21 23.25 9.43
N LEU A 149 3.52 22.43 8.42
CA LEU A 149 3.53 22.85 7.02
C LEU A 149 2.14 23.32 6.55
N ILE A 150 1.06 22.66 6.97
CA ILE A 150 -0.33 23.05 6.69
C ILE A 150 -0.64 24.40 7.35
N ILE A 151 -0.29 24.59 8.64
CA ILE A 151 -0.56 25.81 9.39
C ILE A 151 0.09 27.03 8.73
N PHE A 152 1.33 26.90 8.26
CA PHE A 152 2.04 28.00 7.60
C PHE A 152 1.59 28.23 6.14
N ASN A 153 0.82 27.32 5.54
CA ASN A 153 0.38 27.39 4.15
C ASN A 153 -1.13 27.20 4.00
N GLN A 154 -1.91 27.98 4.73
CA GLN A 154 -3.39 27.88 4.78
C GLN A 154 -4.04 27.94 3.39
N ASN A 155 -3.49 28.71 2.46
CA ASN A 155 -4.00 28.81 1.08
C ASN A 155 -3.91 27.48 0.31
N LYS A 156 -3.04 26.56 0.71
CA LYS A 156 -2.86 25.22 0.12
C LYS A 156 -3.44 24.10 1.01
N MET A 157 -4.05 24.47 2.11
CA MET A 157 -4.56 23.52 3.12
C MET A 157 -5.50 22.48 2.50
N ASN A 158 -6.48 22.92 1.71
CA ASN A 158 -7.44 22.00 1.09
C ASN A 158 -6.78 20.96 0.20
N ASN A 159 -5.76 21.35 -0.57
CA ASN A 159 -5.03 20.43 -1.44
C ASN A 159 -4.24 19.39 -0.63
N ILE A 160 -3.58 19.82 0.46
CA ILE A 160 -2.79 18.94 1.31
C ILE A 160 -3.72 18.00 2.11
N VAL A 161 -4.83 18.52 2.63
CA VAL A 161 -5.81 17.73 3.40
C VAL A 161 -6.50 16.69 2.51
N ASN A 162 -6.92 17.05 1.29
CA ASN A 162 -7.46 16.10 0.32
C ASN A 162 -6.45 15.01 -0.02
N TYR A 163 -5.18 15.37 -0.15
CA TYR A 163 -4.09 14.43 -0.34
C TYR A 163 -3.91 13.48 0.86
N MET A 164 -4.05 13.99 2.08
CA MET A 164 -3.95 13.15 3.30
C MET A 164 -5.08 12.12 3.41
N PHE A 165 -6.27 12.42 2.92
CA PHE A 165 -7.40 11.47 2.97
C PHE A 165 -7.26 10.31 1.98
N GLY A 166 -6.43 10.46 0.96
CA GLY A 166 -6.19 9.43 -0.04
C GLY A 166 -7.44 9.05 -0.84
N GLY A 167 -7.33 9.06 -2.15
CA GLY A 167 -8.45 8.71 -3.01
C GLY A 167 -8.06 8.80 -4.49
N PHE A 168 -9.01 8.50 -5.35
CA PHE A 168 -8.78 8.36 -6.80
C PHE A 168 -9.59 9.37 -7.62
N SER A 169 -10.16 10.41 -6.98
CA SER A 169 -11.05 11.37 -7.65
C SER A 169 -10.35 12.25 -8.69
N SER A 170 -9.05 12.45 -8.56
CA SER A 170 -8.22 13.26 -9.47
C SER A 170 -7.27 12.42 -10.32
N ALA A 171 -7.58 11.15 -10.53
CA ALA A 171 -6.71 10.21 -11.25
C ALA A 171 -6.48 10.64 -12.71
N GLU A 172 -5.21 10.66 -13.11
CA GLU A 172 -4.78 10.96 -14.48
C GLU A 172 -4.02 9.77 -15.10
N TYR A 173 -4.05 9.65 -16.43
CA TYR A 173 -3.32 8.59 -17.14
C TYR A 173 -1.81 8.63 -16.88
N ASN A 174 -1.22 9.80 -16.74
CA ASN A 174 0.19 9.95 -16.44
C ASN A 174 0.55 9.28 -15.11
N GLU A 175 -0.29 9.46 -14.08
CA GLU A 175 -0.11 8.83 -12.77
C GLU A 175 -0.22 7.30 -12.84
N VAL A 176 -1.23 6.81 -13.60
CA VAL A 176 -1.41 5.38 -13.85
C VAL A 176 -0.17 4.77 -14.49
N VAL A 177 0.42 5.44 -15.49
CA VAL A 177 1.64 4.98 -16.17
C VAL A 177 2.83 4.97 -15.21
N TYR A 178 3.01 6.02 -14.40
CA TYR A 178 4.10 6.08 -13.40
C TYR A 178 3.97 4.96 -12.36
N ILE A 179 2.81 4.85 -11.72
CA ILE A 179 2.56 3.81 -10.72
C ILE A 179 2.73 2.43 -11.35
N GLY A 180 2.14 2.21 -12.53
CA GLY A 180 2.20 0.94 -13.25
C GLY A 180 3.62 0.52 -13.61
N THR A 181 4.44 1.46 -14.07
CA THR A 181 5.85 1.20 -14.42
C THR A 181 6.66 0.82 -13.19
N VAL A 182 6.58 1.59 -12.10
CA VAL A 182 7.32 1.29 -10.87
C VAL A 182 6.83 -0.01 -10.24
N LEU A 183 5.53 -0.26 -10.26
CA LEU A 183 4.94 -1.50 -9.75
C LEU A 183 5.43 -2.71 -10.56
N LEU A 184 5.43 -2.63 -11.89
CA LEU A 184 5.90 -3.71 -12.76
C LEU A 184 7.36 -4.05 -12.47
N ILE A 185 8.24 -3.04 -12.40
CA ILE A 185 9.65 -3.21 -12.07
C ILE A 185 9.79 -3.84 -10.67
N GLY A 186 9.09 -3.31 -9.67
CA GLY A 186 9.14 -3.83 -8.30
C GLY A 186 8.67 -5.28 -8.20
N VAL A 187 7.58 -5.64 -8.89
CA VAL A 187 7.08 -7.02 -8.94
C VAL A 187 8.12 -7.96 -9.58
N ILE A 188 8.72 -7.58 -10.70
CA ILE A 188 9.75 -8.39 -11.37
C ILE A 188 10.94 -8.62 -10.44
N ILE A 189 11.43 -7.57 -9.77
CA ILE A 189 12.56 -7.69 -8.85
C ILE A 189 12.18 -8.58 -7.66
N LEU A 190 11.03 -8.38 -7.02
CA LEU A 190 10.60 -9.20 -5.89
C LEU A 190 10.39 -10.67 -6.28
N LEU A 191 9.83 -10.94 -7.46
CA LEU A 191 9.69 -12.31 -7.97
C LEU A 191 11.06 -12.96 -8.24
N SER A 192 12.05 -12.23 -8.76
CA SER A 192 13.41 -12.74 -8.95
C SER A 192 14.11 -13.07 -7.62
N MET A 193 13.75 -12.36 -6.55
CA MET A 193 14.30 -12.56 -5.20
C MET A 193 13.52 -13.59 -4.36
N ILE A 194 12.43 -14.14 -4.85
CA ILE A 194 11.46 -14.93 -4.06
C ILE A 194 12.12 -16.14 -3.37
N SER A 195 13.02 -16.84 -4.04
CA SER A 195 13.73 -18.00 -3.47
C SER A 195 14.59 -17.61 -2.26
N LYS A 196 15.20 -16.40 -2.31
CA LYS A 196 15.99 -15.86 -1.20
C LYS A 196 15.09 -15.36 -0.06
N ILE A 197 13.95 -14.74 -0.39
CA ILE A 197 12.96 -14.28 0.60
C ILE A 197 12.39 -15.48 1.37
N LYS A 198 12.17 -16.62 0.72
CA LYS A 198 11.74 -17.86 1.40
C LYS A 198 12.75 -18.32 2.45
N LEU A 199 14.05 -18.16 2.19
CA LEU A 199 15.08 -18.54 3.18
C LEU A 199 15.00 -17.67 4.43
N LEU A 200 14.61 -16.40 4.32
CA LEU A 200 14.42 -15.52 5.50
C LEU A 200 13.30 -16.03 6.43
N GLN A 201 12.28 -16.69 5.88
CA GLN A 201 11.19 -17.27 6.70
C GLN A 201 11.64 -18.43 7.59
N LEU A 202 12.82 -19.03 7.30
CA LEU A 202 13.39 -20.10 8.13
C LEU A 202 14.06 -19.57 9.41
N GLY A 203 14.13 -18.25 9.56
CA GLY A 203 14.85 -17.57 10.64
C GLY A 203 16.31 -17.29 10.31
N ASP A 204 16.86 -16.25 10.96
CA ASP A 204 18.18 -15.67 10.65
C ASP A 204 19.33 -16.68 10.69
N LEU A 205 19.35 -17.55 11.71
CA LEU A 205 20.42 -18.55 11.89
C LEU A 205 20.44 -19.56 10.74
N ARG A 206 19.27 -20.09 10.36
CA ARG A 206 19.16 -21.06 9.26
C ARG A 206 19.43 -20.41 7.92
N ALA A 207 18.92 -19.20 7.69
CA ALA A 207 19.18 -18.47 6.46
C ALA A 207 20.67 -18.19 6.27
N LYS A 208 21.39 -17.80 7.33
CA LYS A 208 22.84 -17.58 7.31
C LYS A 208 23.61 -18.89 7.05
N SER A 209 23.22 -20.02 7.66
CA SER A 209 23.87 -21.31 7.44
C SER A 209 23.70 -21.81 5.99
N LEU A 210 22.66 -21.37 5.29
CA LEU A 210 22.42 -21.60 3.86
C LEU A 210 23.13 -20.59 2.95
N GLY A 211 24.02 -19.74 3.50
CA GLY A 211 24.83 -18.79 2.73
C GLY A 211 24.13 -17.48 2.38
N LEU A 212 22.92 -17.20 2.95
CA LEU A 212 22.21 -15.95 2.68
C LEU A 212 22.78 -14.81 3.54
N ASN A 213 23.13 -13.68 2.89
CA ASN A 213 23.35 -12.44 3.61
C ASN A 213 21.98 -11.84 4.02
N VAL A 214 21.53 -12.22 5.22
CA VAL A 214 20.22 -11.85 5.76
C VAL A 214 20.03 -10.34 5.80
N GLN A 215 21.04 -9.59 6.26
CA GLN A 215 20.95 -8.14 6.42
C GLN A 215 20.77 -7.42 5.08
N SER A 216 21.61 -7.75 4.09
CA SER A 216 21.52 -7.16 2.75
C SER A 216 20.18 -7.49 2.09
N MET A 217 19.72 -8.75 2.23
CA MET A 217 18.46 -9.21 1.66
C MET A 217 17.26 -8.48 2.28
N THR A 218 17.23 -8.37 3.60
CA THR A 218 16.17 -7.66 4.34
C THR A 218 16.11 -6.20 3.92
N TYR A 219 17.25 -5.50 3.89
CA TYR A 219 17.27 -4.09 3.48
C TYR A 219 16.85 -3.88 2.02
N SER A 220 17.26 -4.77 1.12
CA SER A 220 16.85 -4.68 -0.29
C SER A 220 15.33 -4.81 -0.44
N VAL A 221 14.71 -5.78 0.22
CA VAL A 221 13.26 -5.97 0.12
C VAL A 221 12.50 -4.84 0.82
N LEU A 222 12.97 -4.36 2.00
CA LEU A 222 12.42 -3.18 2.67
C LEU A 222 12.46 -1.95 1.77
N LEU A 223 13.59 -1.71 1.09
CA LEU A 223 13.75 -0.58 0.18
C LEU A 223 12.76 -0.66 -0.99
N ILE A 224 12.64 -1.82 -1.64
CA ILE A 224 11.71 -2.00 -2.76
C ILE A 224 10.27 -1.78 -2.32
N ALA A 225 9.85 -2.39 -1.20
CA ALA A 225 8.51 -2.23 -0.65
C ALA A 225 8.23 -0.77 -0.24
N SER A 226 9.25 -0.05 0.28
CA SER A 226 9.15 1.37 0.62
C SER A 226 8.98 2.25 -0.62
N ILE A 227 9.73 1.98 -1.70
CA ILE A 227 9.60 2.71 -2.97
C ILE A 227 8.20 2.49 -3.58
N LEU A 228 7.72 1.24 -3.61
CA LEU A 228 6.37 0.92 -4.08
C LEU A 228 5.30 1.71 -3.32
N THR A 229 5.38 1.69 -1.99
CA THR A 229 4.45 2.46 -1.14
C THR A 229 4.57 3.96 -1.39
N ALA A 230 5.79 4.49 -1.44
CA ALA A 230 6.03 5.92 -1.56
C ALA A 230 5.52 6.49 -2.89
N VAL A 231 5.71 5.76 -4.00
CA VAL A 231 5.21 6.19 -5.32
C VAL A 231 3.67 6.17 -5.34
N ILE A 232 3.04 5.16 -4.75
CA ILE A 232 1.57 5.11 -4.67
C ILE A 232 1.06 6.26 -3.80
N VAL A 233 1.64 6.45 -2.60
CA VAL A 233 1.27 7.55 -1.70
C VAL A 233 1.46 8.92 -2.37
N ALA A 234 2.47 9.08 -3.23
CA ALA A 234 2.73 10.32 -3.95
C ALA A 234 1.56 10.79 -4.82
N PHE A 235 0.81 9.90 -5.41
CA PHE A 235 -0.27 10.23 -6.35
C PHE A 235 -1.66 10.00 -5.75
N VAL A 236 -1.80 8.99 -4.92
CA VAL A 236 -3.10 8.56 -4.38
C VAL A 236 -3.34 9.13 -2.98
N GLY A 237 -2.27 9.58 -2.31
CA GLY A 237 -2.32 9.96 -0.90
C GLY A 237 -2.29 8.74 0.03
N VAL A 238 -2.70 8.99 1.27
CA VAL A 238 -2.57 8.01 2.35
C VAL A 238 -3.70 7.00 2.32
N ILE A 239 -3.39 5.74 2.01
CA ILE A 239 -4.35 4.63 2.08
C ILE A 239 -3.85 3.58 3.07
N GLY A 240 -4.55 3.45 4.18
CA GLY A 240 -4.22 2.49 5.23
C GLY A 240 -4.96 1.16 5.13
N PHE A 241 -4.58 0.25 5.99
CA PHE A 241 -5.21 -1.04 6.26
C PHE A 241 -5.10 -2.10 5.16
N ILE A 242 -5.12 -1.77 3.87
CA ILE A 242 -5.12 -2.76 2.80
C ILE A 242 -3.85 -3.63 2.83
N GLY A 243 -2.68 -3.02 3.03
CA GLY A 243 -1.40 -3.70 3.14
C GLY A 243 -1.26 -4.56 4.40
N MET A 244 -2.08 -4.29 5.42
CA MET A 244 -2.11 -5.05 6.66
C MET A 244 -3.16 -6.17 6.60
N VAL A 245 -4.38 -5.87 6.20
CA VAL A 245 -5.54 -6.77 6.26
C VAL A 245 -5.45 -7.88 5.22
N ILE A 246 -5.20 -7.53 3.96
CA ILE A 246 -5.27 -8.51 2.87
C ILE A 246 -4.23 -9.62 3.00
N PRO A 247 -2.94 -9.36 3.29
CA PRO A 247 -1.97 -10.44 3.47
C PRO A 247 -2.32 -11.38 4.63
N GLN A 248 -2.95 -10.86 5.69
CA GLN A 248 -3.41 -11.71 6.79
C GLN A 248 -4.57 -12.62 6.39
N LEU A 249 -5.55 -12.08 5.64
CA LEU A 249 -6.66 -12.86 5.12
C LEU A 249 -6.17 -13.97 4.18
N VAL A 250 -5.24 -13.62 3.27
CA VAL A 250 -4.64 -14.60 2.35
C VAL A 250 -3.87 -15.66 3.14
N ARG A 251 -3.06 -15.28 4.12
CA ARG A 251 -2.31 -16.22 4.96
C ARG A 251 -3.23 -17.15 5.74
N ARG A 252 -4.31 -16.64 6.30
CA ARG A 252 -5.29 -17.43 7.05
C ARG A 252 -6.00 -18.47 6.16
N HIS A 253 -6.38 -18.08 4.96
CA HIS A 253 -7.15 -18.94 4.05
C HIS A 253 -6.27 -19.84 3.17
N SER A 254 -5.07 -19.37 2.89
CA SER A 254 -4.16 -19.93 1.88
C SER A 254 -2.73 -20.10 2.43
N GLY A 255 -2.56 -20.25 3.74
CA GLY A 255 -1.25 -20.36 4.39
C GLY A 255 -0.45 -21.61 3.98
N HIS A 256 -1.10 -22.60 3.40
CA HIS A 256 -0.46 -23.80 2.84
C HIS A 256 0.12 -23.55 1.43
N TYR A 257 -0.10 -22.40 0.82
CA TYR A 257 0.48 -22.05 -0.46
C TYR A 257 1.89 -21.49 -0.30
N ASP A 258 2.68 -21.69 -1.33
CA ASP A 258 4.02 -21.14 -1.43
C ASP A 258 4.01 -19.60 -1.42
N LEU A 259 5.12 -18.98 -0.97
CA LEU A 259 5.25 -17.52 -0.86
C LEU A 259 4.89 -16.82 -2.18
N GLY A 260 5.36 -17.34 -3.34
CA GLY A 260 5.02 -16.77 -4.65
C GLY A 260 3.54 -16.86 -4.99
N GLN A 261 2.90 -17.96 -4.62
CA GLN A 261 1.47 -18.13 -4.80
C GLN A 261 0.67 -17.18 -3.93
N GLN A 262 1.12 -16.96 -2.67
CA GLN A 262 0.54 -15.97 -1.78
C GLN A 262 0.72 -14.55 -2.30
N MET A 263 1.88 -14.20 -2.87
CA MET A 263 2.12 -12.90 -3.50
C MET A 263 1.12 -12.62 -4.62
N ILE A 264 0.91 -13.58 -5.52
CA ILE A 264 -0.04 -13.43 -6.64
C ILE A 264 -1.47 -13.25 -6.12
N LEU A 265 -1.89 -14.06 -5.14
CA LEU A 265 -3.22 -13.91 -4.53
C LEU A 265 -3.37 -12.56 -3.83
N ASN A 266 -2.36 -12.11 -3.09
CA ASN A 266 -2.36 -10.80 -2.46
C ASN A 266 -2.55 -9.68 -3.47
N MET A 267 -1.86 -9.72 -4.60
CA MET A 267 -2.00 -8.72 -5.67
C MET A 267 -3.42 -8.70 -6.26
N ILE A 268 -3.98 -9.86 -6.59
CA ILE A 268 -5.33 -9.95 -7.18
C ILE A 268 -6.38 -9.48 -6.19
N ILE A 269 -6.34 -9.97 -4.95
CA ILE A 269 -7.32 -9.64 -3.92
C ILE A 269 -7.18 -8.17 -3.50
N GLY A 270 -5.94 -7.67 -3.34
CA GLY A 270 -5.68 -6.27 -3.00
C GLY A 270 -6.21 -5.31 -4.06
N GLY A 271 -5.96 -5.58 -5.34
CA GLY A 271 -6.53 -4.82 -6.44
C GLY A 271 -8.06 -4.86 -6.46
N THR A 272 -8.64 -6.04 -6.26
CA THR A 272 -10.11 -6.22 -6.20
C THR A 272 -10.74 -5.39 -5.09
N ILE A 273 -10.22 -5.52 -3.86
CA ILE A 273 -10.77 -4.83 -2.69
C ILE A 273 -10.61 -3.31 -2.81
N MET A 274 -9.50 -2.85 -3.39
CA MET A 274 -9.30 -1.41 -3.61
C MET A 274 -10.32 -0.85 -4.61
N VAL A 275 -10.52 -1.51 -5.75
CA VAL A 275 -11.52 -1.10 -6.76
C VAL A 275 -12.93 -1.11 -6.16
N LEU A 276 -13.28 -2.15 -5.40
CA LEU A 276 -14.57 -2.21 -4.71
C LEU A 276 -14.73 -1.11 -3.65
N SER A 277 -13.67 -0.80 -2.91
CA SER A 277 -13.74 0.26 -1.89
C SER A 277 -13.89 1.65 -2.50
N ASP A 278 -13.24 1.90 -3.63
CA ASP A 278 -13.41 3.15 -4.37
C ASP A 278 -14.82 3.26 -4.97
N TRP A 279 -15.32 2.18 -5.57
CA TRP A 279 -16.68 2.12 -6.09
C TRP A 279 -17.71 2.33 -4.97
N LEU A 280 -17.59 1.63 -3.84
CA LEU A 280 -18.48 1.83 -2.68
C LEU A 280 -18.44 3.28 -2.18
N GLY A 281 -17.25 3.88 -2.09
CA GLY A 281 -17.10 5.27 -1.69
C GLY A 281 -17.78 6.26 -2.63
N SER A 282 -17.96 5.90 -3.90
CA SER A 282 -18.67 6.74 -4.87
C SER A 282 -20.20 6.60 -4.83
N VAL A 283 -20.71 5.48 -4.28
CA VAL A 283 -22.15 5.15 -4.31
C VAL A 283 -22.85 5.41 -2.97
N VAL A 284 -22.16 5.17 -1.83
CA VAL A 284 -22.80 5.13 -0.49
C VAL A 284 -23.40 6.44 -0.06
N LEU A 285 -22.79 7.57 -0.41
CA LEU A 285 -23.23 8.92 0.02
C LEU A 285 -23.39 9.89 -1.15
N GLU A 286 -23.89 9.44 -2.31
CA GLU A 286 -24.15 10.34 -3.43
C GLU A 286 -24.94 11.60 -3.00
N PRO A 287 -24.53 12.83 -3.41
CA PRO A 287 -23.48 13.15 -4.40
C PRO A 287 -22.07 13.29 -3.80
N PHE A 288 -21.88 13.04 -2.51
CA PHE A 288 -20.57 13.15 -1.86
C PHE A 288 -19.73 11.89 -2.08
N GLN A 289 -18.46 12.08 -2.40
CA GLN A 289 -17.52 11.01 -2.62
C GLN A 289 -16.74 10.70 -1.34
N VAL A 290 -16.91 9.49 -0.80
CA VAL A 290 -16.14 9.02 0.36
C VAL A 290 -14.80 8.47 -0.12
N PRO A 291 -13.66 8.95 0.39
CA PRO A 291 -12.36 8.38 0.07
C PRO A 291 -12.29 6.87 0.33
N ALA A 292 -11.64 6.13 -0.58
CA ALA A 292 -11.48 4.68 -0.46
C ALA A 292 -10.78 4.27 0.84
N SER A 293 -9.87 5.11 1.36
CA SER A 293 -9.18 4.89 2.63
C SER A 293 -10.13 4.78 3.82
N ILE A 294 -11.22 5.58 3.83
CA ILE A 294 -12.24 5.54 4.89
C ILE A 294 -13.04 4.24 4.80
N ILE A 295 -13.46 3.85 3.59
CA ILE A 295 -14.17 2.58 3.38
C ILE A 295 -13.31 1.39 3.81
N LEU A 296 -12.02 1.40 3.45
CA LEU A 296 -11.07 0.37 3.86
C LEU A 296 -10.86 0.33 5.38
N ALA A 297 -10.83 1.47 6.05
CA ALA A 297 -10.72 1.53 7.50
C ALA A 297 -11.98 0.95 8.17
N LEU A 298 -13.16 1.35 7.73
CA LEU A 298 -14.44 0.89 8.28
C LEU A 298 -14.64 -0.63 8.10
N LEU A 299 -14.20 -1.19 6.98
CA LEU A 299 -14.31 -2.63 6.71
C LEU A 299 -13.11 -3.41 7.25
N GLY A 300 -11.91 -2.85 7.16
CA GLY A 300 -10.66 -3.52 7.51
C GLY A 300 -10.44 -3.67 9.02
N ILE A 301 -10.77 -2.65 9.81
CA ILE A 301 -10.57 -2.69 11.27
C ILE A 301 -11.40 -3.81 11.92
N PRO A 302 -12.71 -3.96 11.66
CA PRO A 302 -13.48 -5.08 12.21
C PRO A 302 -12.93 -6.44 11.79
N VAL A 303 -12.48 -6.58 10.55
CA VAL A 303 -11.87 -7.82 10.06
C VAL A 303 -10.57 -8.12 10.80
N LEU A 304 -9.73 -7.11 11.05
CA LEU A 304 -8.51 -7.29 11.86
C LEU A 304 -8.82 -7.73 13.27
N PHE A 305 -9.77 -7.09 13.95
CA PHE A 305 -10.21 -7.50 15.28
C PHE A 305 -10.70 -8.95 15.30
N TYR A 306 -11.53 -9.33 14.32
CA TYR A 306 -12.00 -10.70 14.19
C TYR A 306 -10.84 -11.69 14.02
N ILE A 307 -9.84 -11.37 13.18
CA ILE A 307 -8.66 -12.21 12.99
C ILE A 307 -7.88 -12.33 14.30
N MET A 308 -7.64 -11.23 15.00
CA MET A 308 -6.87 -11.21 16.25
C MET A 308 -7.56 -12.00 17.38
N ILE A 309 -8.87 -11.87 17.52
CA ILE A 309 -9.64 -12.58 18.55
C ILE A 309 -9.68 -14.09 18.26
N THR A 310 -9.78 -14.47 16.98
CA THR A 310 -9.92 -15.90 16.59
C THR A 310 -8.59 -16.63 16.43
N GLN A 311 -7.44 -15.94 16.55
CA GLN A 311 -6.10 -16.53 16.52
C GLN A 311 -5.25 -16.12 17.74
N PRO A 312 -5.64 -16.39 19.00
CA PRO A 312 -4.92 -15.92 20.19
C PRO A 312 -3.55 -16.57 20.41
N ARG A 313 -3.19 -17.66 19.73
CA ARG A 313 -2.01 -18.48 20.04
C ARG A 313 -0.82 -18.37 19.06
N MET A 314 -0.83 -17.47 18.09
CA MET A 314 0.33 -17.31 17.18
C MET A 314 1.37 -16.28 17.69
N TYR A 315 1.19 -15.75 18.90
CA TYR A 315 2.01 -14.65 19.45
C TYR A 315 2.73 -15.01 20.76
N GLU A 316 2.60 -16.26 21.24
CA GLU A 316 3.44 -16.84 22.28
C GLU A 316 4.56 -17.66 21.65
#